data_d9f341953469cdd9f64bb004302d3208
#
_entry.id   d9f341953469cdd9f64bb004302d3208
#
_cell.length_a   1.000
_cell.length_b   1.000
_cell.length_c   1.000
_cell.angle_alpha   90.00
_cell.angle_beta   90.00
_cell.angle_gamma   90.00
#
_symmetry.space_group_name_H-M   'P 1'
#
loop_
_entity.id
_entity.type
_entity.pdbx_description
1 polymer ?
#
loop_
_entity_poly.entity_id
_entity_poly.type
_entity_poly.pdbx_seq_one_letter_code
_entity_poly.pdbx_strand_id
1 'polypeptide(L)'
;MSVIVLATVAIALRWVPGPALPVLSLVIGLAFAGMLFVGHEVMHGGMLRGRRARLLVGGVCFAPLIVSPHLWTVWHNRVHHANANRIDVDPDMYPSLARYRNHRAVRFAIDHFALGGRRWRGLLSLVLGFTVQSAEILCTARACLQMSARAHRRVILETLVLCAWWLALAGVVGATAFAFAFLLPLLVANVIVMSFILTNHSLSPATDDNDPLLGALSVTTPRWLEWVTLQFGYHVEHHLFPTVSARHARAIRAELQALWPERYQSMPLAAALARMFETGRVYRDATTLVDPSTGGEWLALLPGTDELPTSRA
;
A
#
# COMPACT_ATOMS: atom_id res chain seq x y z
N MET A 1 7.73 14.18 11.25
CA MET A 1 8.07 15.45 10.58
C MET A 1 9.43 16.00 11.03
N SER A 2 9.68 16.25 12.33
CA SER A 2 10.96 16.82 12.80
C SER A 2 12.19 16.04 12.33
N VAL A 3 12.17 14.71 12.40
CA VAL A 3 13.26 13.84 11.92
C VAL A 3 13.55 14.07 10.44
N ILE A 4 12.52 14.19 9.60
CA ILE A 4 12.67 14.44 8.16
C ILE A 4 13.34 15.78 7.92
N VAL A 5 12.85 16.83 8.59
CA VAL A 5 13.39 18.19 8.42
C VAL A 5 14.85 18.26 8.89
N LEU A 6 15.13 17.79 10.10
CA LEU A 6 16.48 17.82 10.67
C LEU A 6 17.48 17.01 9.85
N ALA A 7 17.11 15.79 9.43
CA ALA A 7 17.96 14.96 8.61
C ALA A 7 18.20 15.57 7.21
N THR A 8 17.15 16.13 6.59
CA THR A 8 17.26 16.82 5.29
C THR A 8 18.19 18.04 5.38
N VAL A 9 18.04 18.85 6.43
CA VAL A 9 18.93 20.00 6.68
C VAL A 9 20.36 19.56 6.89
N ALA A 10 20.60 18.52 7.71
CA ALA A 10 21.92 17.99 7.97
C ALA A 10 22.61 17.46 6.69
N ILE A 11 21.86 16.79 5.80
CA ILE A 11 22.34 16.34 4.49
C ILE A 11 22.63 17.55 3.58
N ALA A 12 21.73 18.50 3.49
CA ALA A 12 21.86 19.68 2.62
C ALA A 12 23.06 20.55 3.01
N LEU A 13 23.27 20.75 4.30
CA LEU A 13 24.39 21.51 4.84
C LEU A 13 25.70 20.71 4.94
N ARG A 14 25.72 19.45 4.48
CA ARG A 14 26.88 18.56 4.53
C ARG A 14 27.46 18.36 5.94
N TRP A 15 26.61 18.38 6.96
CA TRP A 15 27.02 18.10 8.35
C TRP A 15 27.26 16.63 8.62
N VAL A 16 26.91 15.78 7.66
CA VAL A 16 26.94 14.32 7.77
C VAL A 16 28.01 13.77 6.82
N PRO A 17 28.89 12.86 7.29
CA PRO A 17 29.87 12.22 6.43
C PRO A 17 29.19 11.29 5.40
N GLY A 18 29.78 11.17 4.21
CA GLY A 18 29.24 10.41 3.08
C GLY A 18 28.72 9.01 3.43
N PRO A 19 29.46 8.18 4.20
CA PRO A 19 28.98 6.84 4.59
C PRO A 19 27.71 6.80 5.45
N ALA A 20 27.37 7.91 6.13
CA ALA A 20 26.14 7.97 6.94
C ALA A 20 24.90 8.40 6.13
N LEU A 21 25.05 8.90 4.89
CA LEU A 21 23.94 9.33 4.04
C LEU A 21 22.91 8.21 3.77
N PRO A 22 23.30 6.97 3.41
CA PRO A 22 22.33 5.87 3.23
C PRO A 22 21.54 5.56 4.51
N VAL A 23 22.20 5.62 5.69
CA VAL A 23 21.53 5.39 6.98
C VAL A 23 20.47 6.45 7.24
N LEU A 24 20.79 7.73 6.99
CA LEU A 24 19.80 8.80 7.11
C LEU A 24 18.66 8.65 6.10
N SER A 25 18.95 8.20 4.87
CA SER A 25 17.91 7.89 3.89
C SER A 25 16.94 6.81 4.38
N LEU A 26 17.46 5.75 5.03
CA LEU A 26 16.62 4.72 5.66
C LEU A 26 15.72 5.31 6.76
N VAL A 27 16.28 6.15 7.62
CA VAL A 27 15.53 6.81 8.71
C VAL A 27 14.46 7.74 8.15
N ILE A 28 14.77 8.54 7.12
CA ILE A 28 13.80 9.41 6.44
C ILE A 28 12.73 8.55 5.76
N GLY A 29 13.11 7.45 5.10
CA GLY A 29 12.17 6.55 4.42
C GLY A 29 11.19 5.87 5.38
N LEU A 30 11.67 5.41 6.55
CA LEU A 30 10.80 4.94 7.64
C LEU A 30 9.83 6.04 8.10
N ALA A 31 10.31 7.29 8.22
CA ALA A 31 9.47 8.42 8.60
C ALA A 31 8.45 8.76 7.50
N PHE A 32 8.79 8.64 6.20
CA PHE A 32 7.84 8.81 5.09
C PHE A 32 6.73 7.76 5.13
N ALA A 33 7.06 6.50 5.33
CA ALA A 33 6.08 5.43 5.50
C ALA A 33 5.19 5.68 6.74
N GLY A 34 5.80 6.03 7.88
CA GLY A 34 5.06 6.37 9.09
C GLY A 34 4.10 7.55 8.89
N MET A 35 4.50 8.58 8.13
CA MET A 35 3.61 9.70 7.77
C MET A 35 2.43 9.21 6.92
N LEU A 36 2.64 8.33 5.95
CA LEU A 36 1.54 7.78 5.16
C LEU A 36 0.54 7.04 6.06
N PHE A 37 1.00 6.21 7.00
CA PHE A 37 0.10 5.51 7.92
C PHE A 37 -0.63 6.46 8.88
N VAL A 38 0.02 7.54 9.36
CA VAL A 38 -0.68 8.61 10.09
C VAL A 38 -1.75 9.27 9.20
N GLY A 39 -1.40 9.59 7.95
CA GLY A 39 -2.34 10.16 6.98
C GLY A 39 -3.54 9.24 6.75
N HIS A 40 -3.32 7.95 6.60
CA HIS A 40 -4.34 6.91 6.47
C HIS A 40 -5.34 6.97 7.64
N GLU A 41 -4.86 6.88 8.90
CA GLU A 41 -5.69 6.98 10.10
C GLU A 41 -6.46 8.30 10.20
N VAL A 42 -5.78 9.41 9.90
CA VAL A 42 -6.39 10.75 9.89
C VAL A 42 -7.52 10.83 8.87
N MET A 43 -7.32 10.30 7.67
CA MET A 43 -8.30 10.40 6.59
C MET A 43 -9.52 9.52 6.81
N HIS A 44 -9.40 8.41 7.54
CA HIS A 44 -10.55 7.62 8.03
C HIS A 44 -11.33 8.30 9.15
N GLY A 45 -10.73 9.26 9.85
CA GLY A 45 -11.37 10.00 10.93
C GLY A 45 -11.18 9.39 12.32
N GLY A 46 -10.37 8.36 12.47
CA GLY A 46 -10.01 7.75 13.75
C GLY A 46 -9.25 8.70 14.69
N MET A 47 -8.51 9.68 14.14
CA MET A 47 -7.73 10.65 14.90
C MET A 47 -8.32 12.07 14.90
N LEU A 48 -8.93 12.50 13.80
CA LEU A 48 -9.44 13.87 13.61
C LEU A 48 -10.88 13.84 13.07
N ARG A 49 -11.79 14.63 13.69
CA ARG A 49 -13.21 14.66 13.31
C ARG A 49 -13.53 15.63 12.17
N GLY A 50 -12.86 16.77 12.08
CA GLY A 50 -13.17 17.83 11.12
C GLY A 50 -12.65 17.54 9.71
N ARG A 51 -13.52 17.54 8.67
CA ARG A 51 -13.13 17.26 7.27
C ARG A 51 -11.98 18.15 6.78
N ARG A 52 -12.00 19.47 7.11
CA ARG A 52 -10.93 20.40 6.70
C ARG A 52 -9.60 20.05 7.37
N ALA A 53 -9.62 19.76 8.68
CA ALA A 53 -8.44 19.33 9.42
C ALA A 53 -7.86 18.02 8.86
N ARG A 54 -8.72 17.04 8.57
CA ARG A 54 -8.28 15.77 7.94
C ARG A 54 -7.60 16.00 6.61
N LEU A 55 -8.19 16.81 5.72
CA LEU A 55 -7.61 17.09 4.40
C LEU A 55 -6.27 17.84 4.51
N LEU A 56 -6.14 18.77 5.45
CA LEU A 56 -4.90 19.50 5.67
C LEU A 56 -3.80 18.58 6.22
N VAL A 57 -4.08 17.88 7.31
CA VAL A 57 -3.09 16.98 7.95
C VAL A 57 -2.79 15.78 7.05
N GLY A 58 -3.81 15.18 6.41
CA GLY A 58 -3.62 14.12 5.42
C GLY A 58 -2.76 14.58 4.23
N GLY A 59 -2.98 15.81 3.73
CA GLY A 59 -2.17 16.39 2.66
C GLY A 59 -0.70 16.52 3.04
N VAL A 60 -0.40 16.97 4.25
CA VAL A 60 0.98 17.03 4.79
C VAL A 60 1.55 15.61 4.93
N CYS A 61 0.76 14.67 5.43
CA CYS A 61 1.22 13.28 5.63
C CYS A 61 1.48 12.54 4.31
N PHE A 62 0.71 12.82 3.28
CA PHE A 62 0.87 12.20 1.96
C PHE A 62 1.87 12.90 1.05
N ALA A 63 2.31 14.13 1.40
CA ALA A 63 3.24 14.91 0.60
C ALA A 63 4.55 14.17 0.24
N PRO A 64 5.17 13.37 1.13
CA PRO A 64 6.35 12.60 0.79
C PRO A 64 6.16 11.61 -0.36
N LEU A 65 4.97 11.04 -0.50
CA LEU A 65 4.62 10.08 -1.55
C LEU A 65 3.87 10.72 -2.73
N ILE A 66 3.72 12.05 -2.72
CA ILE A 66 3.10 12.84 -3.79
C ILE A 66 1.64 12.43 -4.05
N VAL A 67 0.90 12.07 -3.01
CA VAL A 67 -0.50 11.67 -3.11
C VAL A 67 -1.43 12.79 -2.67
N SER A 68 -2.41 13.14 -3.52
CA SER A 68 -3.47 14.09 -3.18
C SER A 68 -4.40 13.50 -2.11
N PRO A 69 -4.73 14.22 -1.02
CA PRO A 69 -5.68 13.75 -0.01
C PRO A 69 -7.11 13.59 -0.57
N HIS A 70 -7.46 14.31 -1.63
CA HIS A 70 -8.75 14.13 -2.31
C HIS A 70 -8.75 12.87 -3.19
N LEU A 71 -7.63 12.54 -3.85
CA LEU A 71 -7.48 11.27 -4.56
C LEU A 71 -7.62 10.11 -3.58
N TRP A 72 -6.88 10.15 -2.46
CA TRP A 72 -6.95 9.16 -1.40
C TRP A 72 -8.38 8.93 -0.90
N THR A 73 -9.14 10.02 -0.64
CA THR A 73 -10.52 9.91 -0.18
C THR A 73 -11.41 9.12 -1.15
N VAL A 74 -11.21 9.27 -2.46
CA VAL A 74 -12.02 8.55 -3.45
C VAL A 74 -11.47 7.15 -3.67
N TRP A 75 -10.18 7.01 -3.89
CA TRP A 75 -9.52 5.73 -4.13
C TRP A 75 -9.73 4.79 -2.94
N HIS A 76 -9.21 5.17 -1.78
CA HIS A 76 -9.13 4.28 -0.63
C HIS A 76 -10.45 4.21 0.14
N ASN A 77 -11.00 5.36 0.59
CA ASN A 77 -12.17 5.34 1.47
C ASN A 77 -13.48 5.00 0.75
N ARG A 78 -13.63 5.32 -0.55
CA ARG A 78 -14.89 5.09 -1.26
C ARG A 78 -14.89 3.87 -2.15
N VAL A 79 -13.78 3.62 -2.87
CA VAL A 79 -13.73 2.52 -3.82
C VAL A 79 -13.18 1.28 -3.14
N HIS A 80 -11.97 1.33 -2.58
CA HIS A 80 -11.34 0.18 -1.95
C HIS A 80 -12.16 -0.37 -0.77
N HIS A 81 -12.45 0.44 0.26
CA HIS A 81 -13.22 -0.03 1.41
C HIS A 81 -14.65 -0.52 1.08
N ALA A 82 -15.27 0.01 0.04
CA ALA A 82 -16.60 -0.46 -0.38
C ALA A 82 -16.56 -1.72 -1.25
N ASN A 83 -15.39 -2.10 -1.78
CA ASN A 83 -15.24 -3.20 -2.74
C ASN A 83 -13.97 -4.02 -2.46
N ALA A 84 -13.54 -4.12 -1.21
CA ALA A 84 -12.31 -4.82 -0.86
C ALA A 84 -12.34 -6.26 -1.41
N ASN A 85 -11.29 -6.63 -2.14
CA ASN A 85 -11.12 -7.90 -2.84
C ASN A 85 -12.21 -8.23 -3.90
N ARG A 86 -12.90 -7.23 -4.44
CA ARG A 86 -13.75 -7.42 -5.61
C ARG A 86 -12.93 -7.36 -6.88
N ILE A 87 -12.89 -8.47 -7.63
CA ILE A 87 -12.08 -8.61 -8.86
C ILE A 87 -12.37 -7.46 -9.84
N ASP A 88 -11.31 -6.86 -10.37
CA ASP A 88 -11.33 -5.78 -11.37
C ASP A 88 -12.01 -4.48 -10.93
N VAL A 89 -12.46 -4.39 -9.69
CA VAL A 89 -13.07 -3.20 -9.08
C VAL A 89 -12.16 -2.61 -8.00
N ASP A 90 -11.64 -3.46 -7.10
CA ASP A 90 -10.69 -3.03 -6.07
C ASP A 90 -9.33 -2.70 -6.71
N PRO A 91 -8.83 -1.44 -6.58
CA PRO A 91 -7.54 -1.06 -7.14
C PRO A 91 -6.34 -1.66 -6.38
N ASP A 92 -6.54 -2.22 -5.19
CA ASP A 92 -5.46 -2.72 -4.33
C ASP A 92 -5.26 -4.25 -4.42
N MET A 93 -5.98 -4.93 -5.33
CA MET A 93 -5.82 -6.36 -5.58
C MET A 93 -5.32 -6.67 -7.00
N TYR A 94 -4.87 -7.91 -7.21
CA TYR A 94 -4.49 -8.38 -8.54
C TYR A 94 -5.70 -8.48 -9.48
N PRO A 95 -5.51 -8.23 -10.80
CA PRO A 95 -6.58 -8.29 -11.77
C PRO A 95 -7.01 -9.72 -12.10
N SER A 96 -8.16 -9.86 -12.78
CA SER A 96 -8.57 -11.13 -13.37
C SER A 96 -7.68 -11.54 -14.55
N LEU A 97 -7.63 -12.85 -14.83
CA LEU A 97 -6.98 -13.41 -16.02
C LEU A 97 -7.61 -12.87 -17.32
N ALA A 98 -8.93 -12.59 -17.31
CA ALA A 98 -9.61 -11.99 -18.43
C ALA A 98 -9.09 -10.56 -18.69
N ARG A 99 -8.97 -9.73 -17.66
CA ARG A 99 -8.42 -8.36 -17.76
C ARG A 99 -6.96 -8.39 -18.21
N TYR A 100 -6.14 -9.29 -17.67
CA TYR A 100 -4.77 -9.50 -18.11
C TYR A 100 -4.68 -9.84 -19.61
N ARG A 101 -5.56 -10.72 -20.12
CA ARG A 101 -5.57 -11.11 -21.55
C ARG A 101 -6.01 -9.98 -22.47
N ASN A 102 -6.96 -9.16 -22.04
CA ASN A 102 -7.63 -8.17 -22.90
C ASN A 102 -6.97 -6.78 -22.87
N HIS A 103 -6.14 -6.45 -21.86
CA HIS A 103 -5.55 -5.13 -21.71
C HIS A 103 -4.01 -5.17 -21.74
N ARG A 104 -3.41 -4.59 -22.78
CA ARG A 104 -1.93 -4.58 -22.96
C ARG A 104 -1.19 -3.92 -21.79
N ALA A 105 -1.72 -2.81 -21.24
CA ALA A 105 -1.10 -2.13 -20.11
C ALA A 105 -1.11 -2.97 -18.83
N VAL A 106 -2.24 -3.65 -18.54
CA VAL A 106 -2.35 -4.57 -17.41
C VAL A 106 -1.38 -5.74 -17.57
N ARG A 107 -1.31 -6.33 -18.77
CA ARG A 107 -0.35 -7.39 -19.08
C ARG A 107 1.08 -6.94 -18.83
N PHE A 108 1.48 -5.78 -19.35
CA PHE A 108 2.80 -5.22 -19.15
C PHE A 108 3.10 -5.03 -17.64
N ALA A 109 2.16 -4.45 -16.88
CA ALA A 109 2.31 -4.26 -15.44
C ALA A 109 2.49 -5.58 -14.69
N ILE A 110 1.67 -6.57 -14.97
CA ILE A 110 1.76 -7.91 -14.34
C ILE A 110 3.07 -8.62 -14.73
N ASP A 111 3.46 -8.57 -15.99
CA ASP A 111 4.66 -9.28 -16.47
C ASP A 111 5.96 -8.70 -15.94
N HIS A 112 6.00 -7.40 -15.64
CA HIS A 112 7.23 -6.69 -15.28
C HIS A 112 7.27 -6.21 -13.83
N PHE A 113 6.13 -5.94 -13.20
CA PHE A 113 6.07 -5.30 -11.88
C PHE A 113 5.29 -6.10 -10.82
N ALA A 114 4.49 -7.12 -11.17
CA ALA A 114 3.76 -7.86 -10.15
C ALA A 114 4.66 -8.83 -9.39
N LEU A 115 4.60 -8.80 -8.06
CA LEU A 115 5.26 -9.78 -7.18
C LEU A 115 4.59 -11.15 -7.35
N GLY A 116 5.36 -12.19 -7.58
CA GLY A 116 4.86 -13.56 -7.72
C GLY A 116 5.54 -14.33 -8.84
N GLY A 117 5.19 -15.61 -8.99
CA GLY A 117 5.76 -16.52 -9.98
C GLY A 117 7.27 -16.73 -9.82
N ARG A 118 7.82 -16.52 -8.62
CA ARG A 118 9.27 -16.60 -8.29
C ARG A 118 10.14 -15.70 -9.17
N ARG A 119 9.58 -14.57 -9.65
CA ARG A 119 10.28 -13.66 -10.55
C ARG A 119 10.94 -12.52 -9.76
N TRP A 120 12.25 -12.41 -9.82
CA TRP A 120 13.00 -11.34 -9.15
C TRP A 120 12.56 -9.94 -9.61
N ARG A 121 12.13 -9.78 -10.88
CA ARG A 121 11.59 -8.51 -11.40
C ARG A 121 10.34 -8.06 -10.64
N GLY A 122 9.56 -8.99 -10.10
CA GLY A 122 8.42 -8.69 -9.26
C GLY A 122 8.76 -7.89 -7.99
N LEU A 123 10.02 -7.97 -7.52
CA LEU A 123 10.49 -7.14 -6.40
C LEU A 123 10.44 -5.64 -6.71
N LEU A 124 10.41 -5.25 -8.00
CA LEU A 124 10.19 -3.85 -8.40
C LEU A 124 8.84 -3.33 -7.94
N SER A 125 7.83 -4.19 -7.75
CA SER A 125 6.56 -3.79 -7.16
C SER A 125 6.69 -3.32 -5.72
N LEU A 126 7.63 -3.87 -4.95
CA LEU A 126 7.90 -3.38 -3.60
C LEU A 126 8.57 -2.00 -3.65
N VAL A 127 9.55 -1.81 -4.54
CA VAL A 127 10.39 -0.60 -4.57
C VAL A 127 9.68 0.59 -5.21
N LEU A 128 8.82 0.36 -6.19
CA LEU A 128 8.16 1.42 -6.99
C LEU A 128 6.63 1.32 -6.99
N GLY A 129 6.07 0.21 -6.47
CA GLY A 129 4.68 -0.16 -6.68
C GLY A 129 3.70 0.91 -6.23
N PHE A 130 3.84 1.47 -5.04
CA PHE A 130 2.92 2.50 -4.55
C PHE A 130 2.97 3.79 -5.39
N THR A 131 4.18 4.20 -5.79
CA THR A 131 4.36 5.38 -6.67
C THR A 131 3.74 5.15 -8.04
N VAL A 132 3.97 3.98 -8.65
CA VAL A 132 3.41 3.63 -9.97
C VAL A 132 1.89 3.49 -9.89
N GLN A 133 1.37 2.78 -8.89
CA GLN A 133 -0.06 2.62 -8.68
C GLN A 133 -0.76 3.96 -8.44
N SER A 134 -0.19 4.84 -7.62
CA SER A 134 -0.74 6.19 -7.38
C SER A 134 -0.80 7.01 -8.65
N ALA A 135 0.23 6.95 -9.51
CA ALA A 135 0.27 7.63 -10.79
C ALA A 135 -0.74 7.05 -11.78
N GLU A 136 -0.86 5.73 -11.86
CA GLU A 136 -1.87 5.05 -12.69
C GLU A 136 -3.28 5.44 -12.27
N ILE A 137 -3.60 5.37 -10.97
CA ILE A 137 -4.89 5.75 -10.43
C ILE A 137 -5.18 7.23 -10.69
N LEU A 138 -4.19 8.12 -10.52
CA LEU A 138 -4.34 9.53 -10.87
C LEU A 138 -4.73 9.73 -12.34
N CYS A 139 -4.04 9.06 -13.26
CA CYS A 139 -4.30 9.19 -14.69
C CYS A 139 -5.65 8.59 -15.09
N THR A 140 -6.06 7.50 -14.47
CA THR A 140 -7.28 6.74 -14.80
C THR A 140 -8.49 7.07 -13.92
N ALA A 141 -8.35 7.98 -12.94
CA ALA A 141 -9.33 8.25 -11.90
C ALA A 141 -10.76 8.57 -12.40
N ARG A 142 -10.90 9.15 -13.59
CA ARG A 142 -12.23 9.38 -14.19
C ARG A 142 -12.95 8.09 -14.57
N ALA A 143 -12.20 7.09 -15.01
CA ALA A 143 -12.74 5.80 -15.42
C ALA A 143 -12.81 4.83 -14.23
N CYS A 144 -11.70 4.59 -13.54
CA CYS A 144 -11.63 3.57 -12.49
C CYS A 144 -12.31 3.99 -11.18
N LEU A 145 -12.28 5.30 -10.82
CA LEU A 145 -12.91 5.82 -9.60
C LEU A 145 -14.22 6.60 -9.88
N GLN A 146 -14.69 6.62 -11.13
CA GLN A 146 -15.87 7.39 -11.56
C GLN A 146 -15.83 8.87 -11.12
N MET A 147 -14.62 9.45 -11.12
CA MET A 147 -14.40 10.80 -10.63
C MET A 147 -14.90 11.85 -11.64
N SER A 148 -15.62 12.87 -11.16
CA SER A 148 -16.03 13.99 -12.01
C SER A 148 -14.82 14.76 -12.56
N ALA A 149 -14.97 15.39 -13.73
CA ALA A 149 -13.91 16.18 -14.36
C ALA A 149 -13.41 17.32 -13.45
N ARG A 150 -14.28 17.93 -12.64
CA ARG A 150 -13.92 18.99 -11.70
C ARG A 150 -13.08 18.44 -10.54
N ALA A 151 -13.49 17.29 -9.98
CA ALA A 151 -12.72 16.64 -8.90
C ALA A 151 -11.37 16.16 -9.41
N HIS A 152 -11.31 15.55 -10.59
CA HIS A 152 -10.07 15.10 -11.19
C HIS A 152 -9.08 16.25 -11.47
N ARG A 153 -9.55 17.37 -12.02
CA ARG A 153 -8.70 18.58 -12.20
C ARG A 153 -8.13 19.07 -10.88
N ARG A 154 -8.91 19.06 -9.80
CA ARG A 154 -8.43 19.43 -8.46
C ARG A 154 -7.31 18.51 -8.00
N VAL A 155 -7.49 17.21 -8.12
CA VAL A 155 -6.48 16.20 -7.73
C VAL A 155 -5.20 16.38 -8.52
N ILE A 156 -5.29 16.60 -9.85
CA ILE A 156 -4.12 16.91 -10.69
C ILE A 156 -3.39 18.15 -10.19
N LEU A 157 -4.11 19.24 -9.90
CA LEU A 157 -3.49 20.48 -9.38
C LEU A 157 -2.80 20.24 -8.04
N GLU A 158 -3.41 19.52 -7.11
CA GLU A 158 -2.80 19.17 -5.83
C GLU A 158 -1.50 18.37 -6.03
N THR A 159 -1.53 17.38 -6.93
CA THR A 159 -0.34 16.57 -7.26
C THR A 159 0.76 17.44 -7.90
N LEU A 160 0.40 18.33 -8.83
CA LEU A 160 1.36 19.25 -9.46
C LEU A 160 2.00 20.18 -8.44
N VAL A 161 1.24 20.67 -7.45
CA VAL A 161 1.78 21.50 -6.35
C VAL A 161 2.79 20.69 -5.53
N LEU A 162 2.49 19.42 -5.21
CA LEU A 162 3.43 18.56 -4.50
C LEU A 162 4.70 18.27 -5.32
N CYS A 163 4.55 18.01 -6.62
CA CYS A 163 5.71 17.85 -7.52
C CYS A 163 6.55 19.13 -7.58
N ALA A 164 5.92 20.29 -7.75
CA ALA A 164 6.61 21.58 -7.80
C ALA A 164 7.37 21.86 -6.49
N TRP A 165 6.77 21.54 -5.35
CA TRP A 165 7.43 21.64 -4.04
C TRP A 165 8.71 20.81 -3.97
N TRP A 166 8.67 19.53 -4.37
CA TRP A 166 9.84 18.65 -4.35
C TRP A 166 10.90 19.06 -5.38
N LEU A 167 10.49 19.53 -6.55
CA LEU A 167 11.42 20.05 -7.57
C LEU A 167 12.10 21.35 -7.11
N ALA A 168 11.34 22.25 -6.46
CA ALA A 168 11.91 23.46 -5.85
C ALA A 168 12.93 23.11 -4.77
N LEU A 169 12.61 22.12 -3.90
CA LEU A 169 13.55 21.63 -2.90
C LEU A 169 14.81 21.06 -3.55
N ALA A 170 14.67 20.27 -4.62
CA ALA A 170 15.82 19.73 -5.36
C ALA A 170 16.74 20.84 -5.90
N GLY A 171 16.14 21.93 -6.42
CA GLY A 171 16.88 23.11 -6.88
C GLY A 171 17.65 23.82 -5.75
N VAL A 172 17.09 23.85 -4.55
CA VAL A 172 17.72 24.49 -3.38
C VAL A 172 18.83 23.63 -2.77
N VAL A 173 18.58 22.33 -2.57
CA VAL A 173 19.54 21.46 -1.85
C VAL A 173 20.57 20.80 -2.77
N GLY A 174 20.33 20.79 -4.07
CA GLY A 174 21.17 20.14 -5.09
C GLY A 174 20.92 18.63 -5.24
N ALA A 175 21.36 18.07 -6.35
CA ALA A 175 21.02 16.70 -6.78
C ALA A 175 21.42 15.61 -5.77
N THR A 176 22.64 15.69 -5.21
CA THR A 176 23.11 14.68 -4.26
C THR A 176 22.27 14.70 -2.98
N ALA A 177 22.07 15.88 -2.38
CA ALA A 177 21.27 16.00 -1.16
C ALA A 177 19.82 15.56 -1.43
N PHE A 178 19.25 15.91 -2.58
CA PHE A 178 17.91 15.48 -2.99
C PHE A 178 17.80 13.95 -3.13
N ALA A 179 18.81 13.30 -3.72
CA ALA A 179 18.83 11.84 -3.85
C ALA A 179 18.74 11.16 -2.47
N PHE A 180 19.53 11.60 -1.48
CA PHE A 180 19.57 11.01 -0.15
C PHE A 180 18.44 11.48 0.78
N ALA A 181 17.90 12.68 0.58
CA ALA A 181 16.82 13.21 1.43
C ALA A 181 15.41 12.92 0.89
N PHE A 182 15.27 12.54 -0.39
CA PHE A 182 13.97 12.29 -0.99
C PHE A 182 13.90 11.00 -1.83
N LEU A 183 14.75 10.83 -2.87
CA LEU A 183 14.59 9.71 -3.80
C LEU A 183 14.80 8.35 -3.12
N LEU A 184 15.91 8.16 -2.43
CA LEU A 184 16.16 6.91 -1.68
C LEU A 184 15.15 6.69 -0.55
N PRO A 185 14.81 7.70 0.28
CA PRO A 185 13.70 7.60 1.23
C PRO A 185 12.36 7.20 0.61
N LEU A 186 12.03 7.74 -0.56
CA LEU A 186 10.80 7.37 -1.28
C LEU A 186 10.79 5.88 -1.66
N LEU A 187 11.92 5.34 -2.13
CA LEU A 187 12.03 3.91 -2.44
C LEU A 187 11.87 3.04 -1.18
N VAL A 188 12.48 3.45 -0.06
CA VAL A 188 12.31 2.76 1.23
C VAL A 188 10.86 2.80 1.69
N ALA A 189 10.19 3.95 1.59
CA ALA A 189 8.78 4.08 1.93
C ALA A 189 7.89 3.19 1.05
N ASN A 190 8.16 3.12 -0.27
CA ASN A 190 7.47 2.20 -1.17
C ASN A 190 7.59 0.74 -0.70
N VAL A 191 8.81 0.28 -0.36
CA VAL A 191 9.03 -1.11 0.11
C VAL A 191 8.16 -1.40 1.33
N ILE A 192 8.13 -0.50 2.30
CA ILE A 192 7.36 -0.70 3.53
C ILE A 192 5.85 -0.72 3.21
N VAL A 193 5.36 0.28 2.49
CA VAL A 193 3.93 0.43 2.18
C VAL A 193 3.42 -0.73 1.32
N MET A 194 4.14 -1.07 0.25
CA MET A 194 3.74 -2.15 -0.66
C MET A 194 3.83 -3.53 0.00
N SER A 195 4.76 -3.72 0.95
CA SER A 195 4.80 -4.98 1.71
C SER A 195 3.49 -5.25 2.45
N PHE A 196 2.84 -4.21 2.98
CA PHE A 196 1.53 -4.35 3.62
C PHE A 196 0.40 -4.44 2.59
N ILE A 197 0.31 -3.52 1.63
CA ILE A 197 -0.80 -3.49 0.65
C ILE A 197 -0.91 -4.84 -0.07
N LEU A 198 0.20 -5.35 -0.60
CA LEU A 198 0.18 -6.61 -1.34
C LEU A 198 -0.21 -7.80 -0.47
N THR A 199 0.34 -7.91 0.74
CA THR A 199 0.06 -9.05 1.62
C THR A 199 -1.33 -9.01 2.22
N ASN A 200 -1.89 -7.83 2.44
CA ASN A 200 -3.18 -7.66 3.09
C ASN A 200 -4.36 -8.10 2.21
N HIS A 201 -4.22 -8.09 0.88
CA HIS A 201 -5.32 -8.37 -0.05
C HIS A 201 -5.03 -9.49 -1.05
N SER A 202 -3.84 -9.48 -1.66
CA SER A 202 -3.59 -10.30 -2.85
C SER A 202 -3.41 -11.80 -2.58
N LEU A 203 -3.33 -12.23 -1.32
CA LEU A 203 -3.33 -13.65 -0.95
C LEU A 203 -4.73 -14.17 -0.61
N SER A 204 -5.68 -13.28 -0.31
CA SER A 204 -7.04 -13.62 0.08
C SER A 204 -7.91 -13.91 -1.13
N PRO A 205 -9.00 -14.67 -0.98
CA PRO A 205 -9.96 -14.90 -2.07
C PRO A 205 -10.63 -13.61 -2.49
N ALA A 206 -11.04 -13.55 -3.74
CA ALA A 206 -11.94 -12.52 -4.21
C ALA A 206 -13.35 -12.74 -3.63
N THR A 207 -14.07 -11.65 -3.38
CA THR A 207 -15.42 -11.70 -2.84
C THR A 207 -16.27 -10.55 -3.39
N ASP A 208 -17.55 -10.80 -3.59
CA ASP A 208 -18.54 -9.76 -3.93
C ASP A 208 -19.23 -9.18 -2.70
N ASP A 209 -19.12 -9.85 -1.55
CA ASP A 209 -19.86 -9.52 -0.32
C ASP A 209 -19.12 -8.50 0.59
N ASN A 210 -17.94 -8.05 0.22
CA ASN A 210 -17.11 -7.14 1.02
C ASN A 210 -16.95 -7.62 2.47
N ASP A 211 -16.61 -8.91 2.65
CA ASP A 211 -16.38 -9.55 3.93
C ASP A 211 -14.88 -9.53 4.30
N PRO A 212 -14.46 -8.69 5.27
CA PRO A 212 -13.05 -8.59 5.63
C PRO A 212 -12.45 -9.85 6.25
N LEU A 213 -13.26 -10.72 6.86
CA LEU A 213 -12.78 -12.02 7.39
C LEU A 213 -12.44 -13.02 6.27
N LEU A 214 -12.90 -12.77 5.04
CA LEU A 214 -12.59 -13.57 3.87
C LEU A 214 -11.58 -12.84 2.96
N GLY A 215 -11.81 -11.56 2.66
CA GLY A 215 -11.08 -10.78 1.66
C GLY A 215 -9.87 -10.01 2.19
N ALA A 216 -9.51 -10.14 3.48
CA ALA A 216 -8.34 -9.47 4.03
C ALA A 216 -7.50 -10.40 4.90
N LEU A 217 -6.20 -10.09 4.98
CA LEU A 217 -5.24 -10.79 5.82
C LEU A 217 -4.60 -9.79 6.78
N SER A 218 -4.61 -10.07 8.07
CA SER A 218 -3.81 -9.32 9.04
C SER A 218 -2.40 -9.90 9.12
N VAL A 219 -1.39 -9.04 9.08
CA VAL A 219 0.01 -9.49 9.20
C VAL A 219 0.63 -9.06 10.52
N THR A 220 1.48 -9.93 11.09
CA THR A 220 2.19 -9.63 12.33
C THR A 220 3.61 -9.19 12.03
N THR A 221 4.10 -8.20 12.78
CA THR A 221 5.43 -7.63 12.67
C THR A 221 6.06 -7.43 14.05
N PRO A 222 7.39 -7.23 14.16
CA PRO A 222 8.00 -6.84 15.43
C PRO A 222 7.37 -5.55 15.99
N ARG A 223 7.29 -5.44 17.31
CA ARG A 223 6.62 -4.33 18.02
C ARG A 223 7.10 -2.94 17.59
N TRP A 224 8.40 -2.77 17.31
CA TRP A 224 8.93 -1.49 16.88
C TRP A 224 8.37 -1.08 15.49
N LEU A 225 8.17 -2.05 14.60
CA LEU A 225 7.60 -1.81 13.27
C LEU A 225 6.10 -1.56 13.38
N GLU A 226 5.36 -2.30 14.20
CA GLU A 226 3.94 -2.00 14.50
C GLU A 226 3.77 -0.55 14.99
N TRP A 227 4.70 -0.07 15.83
CA TRP A 227 4.65 1.30 16.32
C TRP A 227 4.91 2.34 15.20
N VAL A 228 5.93 2.13 14.37
CA VAL A 228 6.24 3.01 13.22
C VAL A 228 5.12 3.03 12.19
N THR A 229 4.47 1.89 11.94
CA THR A 229 3.39 1.72 10.95
C THR A 229 1.99 1.92 11.54
N LEU A 230 1.87 2.42 12.77
CA LEU A 230 0.59 2.63 13.47
C LEU A 230 -0.30 1.37 13.43
N GLN A 231 0.30 0.21 13.65
CA GLN A 231 -0.41 -1.08 13.68
C GLN A 231 -1.15 -1.40 12.36
N PHE A 232 -0.68 -0.89 11.23
CA PHE A 232 -1.31 -1.08 9.91
C PHE A 232 -1.43 -2.56 9.49
N GLY A 233 -0.62 -3.45 10.09
CA GLY A 233 -0.73 -4.90 9.89
C GLY A 233 -2.01 -5.53 10.43
N TYR A 234 -2.78 -4.83 11.28
CA TYR A 234 -4.10 -5.25 11.77
C TYR A 234 -5.18 -4.88 10.75
N HIS A 235 -5.18 -5.56 9.62
CA HIS A 235 -5.89 -5.10 8.44
C HIS A 235 -7.34 -5.60 8.37
N VAL A 236 -7.62 -6.81 8.82
CA VAL A 236 -8.99 -7.33 9.01
C VAL A 236 -9.75 -6.42 9.98
N GLU A 237 -9.11 -6.08 11.10
CA GLU A 237 -9.64 -5.19 12.14
C GLU A 237 -9.93 -3.80 11.57
N HIS A 238 -9.02 -3.29 10.73
CA HIS A 238 -9.18 -2.00 10.06
C HIS A 238 -10.35 -2.00 9.09
N HIS A 239 -10.51 -3.02 8.25
CA HIS A 239 -11.62 -3.11 7.31
C HIS A 239 -12.98 -3.26 7.99
N LEU A 240 -13.04 -3.96 9.13
CA LEU A 240 -14.27 -4.05 9.94
C LEU A 240 -14.60 -2.73 10.63
N PHE A 241 -13.59 -1.99 11.10
CA PHE A 241 -13.77 -0.79 11.93
C PHE A 241 -12.86 0.38 11.47
N PRO A 242 -12.96 0.86 10.23
CA PRO A 242 -12.00 1.80 9.65
C PRO A 242 -11.94 3.18 10.34
N THR A 243 -12.98 3.54 11.10
CA THR A 243 -13.03 4.80 11.86
C THR A 243 -12.57 4.65 13.31
N VAL A 244 -12.28 3.44 13.75
CA VAL A 244 -11.75 3.17 15.10
C VAL A 244 -10.24 3.33 15.07
N SER A 245 -9.70 4.07 16.04
CA SER A 245 -8.25 4.32 16.11
C SER A 245 -7.45 3.02 16.22
N ALA A 246 -6.36 2.92 15.47
CA ALA A 246 -5.43 1.79 15.43
C ALA A 246 -4.92 1.36 16.83
N ARG A 247 -4.90 2.26 17.83
CA ARG A 247 -4.56 1.92 19.21
C ARG A 247 -5.40 0.79 19.81
N HIS A 248 -6.61 0.56 19.27
CA HIS A 248 -7.53 -0.50 19.72
C HIS A 248 -7.38 -1.80 18.91
N ALA A 249 -6.56 -1.83 17.85
CA ALA A 249 -6.46 -2.94 16.92
C ALA A 249 -6.13 -4.27 17.60
N ARG A 250 -5.25 -4.26 18.62
CA ARG A 250 -4.93 -5.49 19.39
C ARG A 250 -6.11 -6.03 20.19
N ALA A 251 -6.92 -5.15 20.77
CA ALA A 251 -8.11 -5.57 21.50
C ALA A 251 -9.16 -6.13 20.54
N ILE A 252 -9.36 -5.46 19.38
CA ILE A 252 -10.26 -5.94 18.34
C ILE A 252 -9.81 -7.31 17.82
N ARG A 253 -8.51 -7.52 17.58
CA ARG A 253 -7.96 -8.84 17.19
C ARG A 253 -8.33 -9.92 18.19
N ALA A 254 -8.14 -9.67 19.49
CA ALA A 254 -8.43 -10.66 20.53
C ALA A 254 -9.91 -11.07 20.51
N GLU A 255 -10.81 -10.10 20.33
CA GLU A 255 -12.25 -10.37 20.20
C GLU A 255 -12.58 -11.13 18.90
N LEU A 256 -12.01 -10.76 17.77
CA LEU A 256 -12.23 -11.45 16.50
C LEU A 256 -11.74 -12.90 16.53
N GLN A 257 -10.59 -13.15 17.14
CA GLN A 257 -10.05 -14.49 17.32
C GLN A 257 -10.91 -15.34 18.28
N ALA A 258 -11.53 -14.73 19.28
CA ALA A 258 -12.43 -15.43 20.19
C ALA A 258 -13.80 -15.73 19.55
N LEU A 259 -14.34 -14.79 18.77
CA LEU A 259 -15.66 -14.92 18.14
C LEU A 259 -15.65 -15.76 16.86
N TRP A 260 -14.59 -15.65 16.07
CA TRP A 260 -14.46 -16.33 14.75
C TRP A 260 -13.07 -16.95 14.54
N PRO A 261 -12.64 -17.87 15.43
CA PRO A 261 -11.28 -18.46 15.40
C PRO A 261 -10.95 -19.12 14.05
N GLU A 262 -11.92 -19.76 13.41
CA GLU A 262 -11.74 -20.45 12.12
C GLU A 262 -11.78 -19.50 10.91
N ARG A 263 -12.29 -18.28 11.07
CA ARG A 263 -12.41 -17.31 9.98
C ARG A 263 -11.34 -16.24 10.01
N TYR A 264 -10.84 -15.90 11.19
CA TYR A 264 -9.83 -14.85 11.34
C TYR A 264 -8.47 -15.34 10.86
N GLN A 265 -7.91 -14.62 9.87
CA GLN A 265 -6.64 -14.98 9.27
C GLN A 265 -5.54 -14.00 9.65
N SER A 266 -4.40 -14.53 10.10
CA SER A 266 -3.19 -13.74 10.30
C SER A 266 -1.94 -14.58 10.13
N MET A 267 -0.86 -13.97 9.65
CA MET A 267 0.46 -14.60 9.55
C MET A 267 1.58 -13.56 9.70
N PRO A 268 2.84 -14.00 9.95
CA PRO A 268 3.98 -13.09 9.94
C PRO A 268 4.15 -12.43 8.56
N LEU A 269 4.44 -11.11 8.51
CA LEU A 269 4.65 -10.35 7.27
C LEU A 269 5.70 -11.02 6.35
N ALA A 270 6.81 -11.50 6.94
CA ALA A 270 7.85 -12.19 6.15
C ALA A 270 7.32 -13.46 5.48
N ALA A 271 6.48 -14.24 6.16
CA ALA A 271 5.85 -15.44 5.59
C ALA A 271 4.85 -15.07 4.49
N ALA A 272 4.05 -14.00 4.70
CA ALA A 272 3.13 -13.50 3.69
C ALA A 272 3.86 -13.04 2.42
N LEU A 273 4.97 -12.31 2.55
CA LEU A 273 5.80 -11.87 1.43
C LEU A 273 6.45 -13.04 0.69
N ALA A 274 6.96 -14.03 1.42
CA ALA A 274 7.52 -15.24 0.80
C ALA A 274 6.44 -15.98 0.00
N ARG A 275 5.23 -16.10 0.55
CA ARG A 275 4.09 -16.70 -0.13
C ARG A 275 3.67 -15.90 -1.37
N MET A 276 3.60 -14.57 -1.27
CA MET A 276 3.36 -13.69 -2.42
C MET A 276 4.39 -13.91 -3.54
N PHE A 277 5.66 -14.06 -3.21
CA PHE A 277 6.71 -14.30 -4.20
C PHE A 277 6.53 -15.63 -4.95
N GLU A 278 5.90 -16.62 -4.33
CA GLU A 278 5.70 -17.96 -4.89
C GLU A 278 4.39 -18.11 -5.67
N THR A 279 3.35 -17.36 -5.32
CA THR A 279 1.98 -17.51 -5.87
C THR A 279 1.79 -16.92 -7.27
N GLY A 280 0.64 -17.20 -7.86
CA GLY A 280 0.19 -16.60 -9.11
C GLY A 280 -0.06 -15.09 -8.95
N ARG A 281 -0.16 -14.39 -10.10
CA ARG A 281 -0.23 -12.93 -10.18
C ARG A 281 -1.53 -12.39 -10.76
N VAL A 282 -2.45 -13.26 -11.10
CA VAL A 282 -3.79 -12.91 -11.59
C VAL A 282 -4.81 -13.92 -11.05
N TYR A 283 -6.04 -13.46 -10.87
CA TYR A 283 -7.15 -14.34 -10.47
C TYR A 283 -7.78 -15.00 -11.70
N ARG A 284 -7.85 -16.34 -11.71
CA ARG A 284 -8.65 -17.08 -12.68
C ARG A 284 -10.13 -17.06 -12.29
N ASP A 285 -10.38 -17.28 -11.02
CA ASP A 285 -11.68 -17.26 -10.36
C ASP A 285 -11.54 -16.73 -8.93
N ALA A 286 -12.61 -16.74 -8.15
CA ALA A 286 -12.62 -16.16 -6.80
C ALA A 286 -11.56 -16.75 -5.84
N THR A 287 -11.15 -17.99 -6.04
CA THR A 287 -10.26 -18.70 -5.13
C THR A 287 -8.96 -19.17 -5.75
N THR A 288 -8.77 -18.99 -7.06
CA THR A 288 -7.59 -19.49 -7.77
C THR A 288 -6.77 -18.36 -8.38
N LEU A 289 -5.52 -18.28 -7.96
CA LEU A 289 -4.50 -17.44 -8.54
C LEU A 289 -3.69 -18.22 -9.58
N VAL A 290 -3.30 -17.57 -10.68
CA VAL A 290 -2.55 -18.19 -11.77
C VAL A 290 -1.32 -17.35 -12.09
N ASP A 291 -0.19 -17.98 -12.38
CA ASP A 291 0.90 -17.32 -13.08
C ASP A 291 0.68 -17.43 -14.59
N PRO A 292 0.34 -16.33 -15.27
CA PRO A 292 0.02 -16.38 -16.70
C PRO A 292 1.22 -16.74 -17.59
N SER A 293 2.44 -16.73 -17.06
CA SER A 293 3.65 -17.08 -17.82
C SER A 293 3.99 -18.57 -17.78
N THR A 294 3.63 -19.25 -16.69
CA THR A 294 3.94 -20.69 -16.48
C THR A 294 2.70 -21.55 -16.48
N GLY A 295 1.51 -20.96 -16.27
CA GLY A 295 0.26 -21.69 -16.10
C GLY A 295 0.11 -22.32 -14.70
N GLY A 296 1.07 -22.12 -13.79
CA GLY A 296 0.98 -22.60 -12.41
C GLY A 296 -0.24 -22.01 -11.68
N GLU A 297 -0.89 -22.81 -10.86
CA GLU A 297 -2.10 -22.47 -10.14
C GLU A 297 -1.90 -22.60 -8.63
N TRP A 298 -2.47 -21.67 -7.88
CA TRP A 298 -2.44 -21.64 -6.40
C TRP A 298 -3.82 -21.28 -5.88
N LEU A 299 -4.20 -21.91 -4.78
CA LEU A 299 -5.40 -21.48 -4.06
C LEU A 299 -5.11 -20.24 -3.23
N ALA A 300 -6.06 -19.32 -3.18
CA ALA A 300 -6.06 -18.24 -2.22
C ALA A 300 -6.13 -18.77 -0.78
N LEU A 301 -5.76 -17.94 0.19
CA LEU A 301 -5.87 -18.29 1.60
C LEU A 301 -7.35 -18.36 2.01
N LEU A 302 -7.85 -19.56 2.22
CA LEU A 302 -9.21 -19.76 2.70
C LEU A 302 -9.22 -19.87 4.23
N PRO A 303 -10.24 -19.32 4.92
CA PRO A 303 -10.42 -19.52 6.35
C PRO A 303 -10.45 -20.99 6.73
N GLY A 304 -9.85 -21.36 7.88
CA GLY A 304 -9.82 -22.72 8.39
C GLY A 304 -8.88 -23.68 7.65
N THR A 305 -8.10 -23.22 6.68
CA THR A 305 -7.09 -24.03 6.00
C THR A 305 -5.69 -23.70 6.50
N ASP A 306 -5.16 -24.49 7.43
CA ASP A 306 -3.75 -24.40 7.86
C ASP A 306 -2.77 -24.94 6.80
N GLU A 307 -3.27 -25.62 5.78
CA GLU A 307 -2.44 -26.22 4.75
C GLU A 307 -2.05 -25.22 3.67
N LEU A 308 -0.75 -25.15 3.42
CA LEU A 308 -0.17 -24.51 2.26
C LEU A 308 -0.79 -25.11 0.99
N PRO A 309 -1.50 -24.35 0.16
CA PRO A 309 -1.89 -24.87 -1.13
C PRO A 309 -0.64 -25.20 -1.91
N THR A 310 -0.42 -26.50 -2.09
CA THR A 310 0.60 -27.04 -2.98
C THR A 310 0.23 -26.64 -4.40
N SER A 311 1.23 -26.17 -5.18
CA SER A 311 1.07 -25.97 -6.61
C SER A 311 0.49 -27.25 -7.23
N ARG A 312 -0.68 -27.17 -7.85
CA ARG A 312 -1.11 -28.24 -8.75
C ARG A 312 -0.26 -28.12 -10.00
N ALA A 313 0.60 -29.12 -10.21
CA ALA A 313 1.44 -29.25 -11.39
C ALA A 313 0.60 -29.46 -12.66
#